data_1d9a0fafcf62cb215cf72b7cb032b378
#
_entry.id   1d9a0fafcf62cb215cf72b7cb032b378
#
_cell.length_a   1.000
_cell.length_b   1.000
_cell.length_c   1.000
_cell.angle_alpha   90.00
_cell.angle_beta   90.00
_cell.angle_gamma   90.00
#
_symmetry.space_group_name_H-M   'P 1'
#
loop_
_entity.id
_entity.type
_entity.pdbx_description
1 polymer ?
#
loop_
_entity_poly.entity_id
_entity_poly.type
_entity_poly.pdbx_seq_one_letter_code
_entity_poly.pdbx_strand_id
1 'polypeptide(L)'
;NINFNEEKLPVMFWIHGGGNTWGYSASDMTTPKEFLNKHDVILVTVNYRLGPFGWLALNDFNKDSSNSLDQTYNFGTLDLVKALEWVNQNIEDFGGDNSNVTIFGESAGARNVMSLMVAPQSKDLFHRAISQSGYLNGDTLEEAINKPRAGSLEFVKNKLEIKFPNISESEMNEFILDNKKLESFLRSLSADEIISFYRVREGVGGLIDVP
;
A
#
# COMPACT_ATOMS: atom_id res chain seq x y z
N ASN A 1 4.82 1.96 -34.07
CA ASN A 1 6.17 2.57 -34.17
C ASN A 1 6.13 3.90 -33.48
N ILE A 2 6.63 3.96 -32.25
CA ILE A 2 6.81 5.23 -31.53
C ILE A 2 8.03 5.91 -32.21
N ASN A 3 7.81 7.09 -32.71
CA ASN A 3 8.87 7.87 -33.36
C ASN A 3 9.58 8.68 -32.24
N PHE A 4 10.69 8.19 -31.73
CA PHE A 4 11.44 8.77 -30.60
C PHE A 4 12.08 10.15 -30.90
N ASN A 5 11.80 10.75 -32.04
CA ASN A 5 12.25 12.12 -32.40
C ASN A 5 11.19 13.19 -32.12
N GLU A 6 10.05 12.83 -31.51
CA GLU A 6 8.99 13.76 -31.17
C GLU A 6 9.12 14.22 -29.69
N GLU A 7 8.47 15.31 -29.36
CA GLU A 7 8.40 15.86 -28.00
C GLU A 7 7.91 14.80 -27.01
N LYS A 8 8.62 14.64 -25.88
CA LYS A 8 8.25 13.67 -24.84
C LYS A 8 6.89 14.00 -24.27
N LEU A 9 6.06 12.96 -24.03
CA LEU A 9 4.69 13.10 -23.57
C LEU A 9 4.62 13.24 -22.04
N PRO A 10 3.68 14.06 -21.52
CA PRO A 10 3.37 14.09 -20.09
C PRO A 10 3.00 12.71 -19.56
N VAL A 11 3.40 12.41 -18.34
CA VAL A 11 3.13 11.14 -17.67
C VAL A 11 2.05 11.33 -16.62
N MET A 12 1.01 10.50 -16.67
CA MET A 12 -0.03 10.41 -15.66
C MET A 12 0.10 9.07 -14.93
N PHE A 13 0.38 9.12 -13.63
CA PHE A 13 0.58 7.94 -12.78
C PHE A 13 -0.67 7.70 -11.91
N TRP A 14 -1.43 6.65 -12.27
CA TRP A 14 -2.68 6.30 -11.60
C TRP A 14 -2.49 5.39 -10.40
N ILE A 15 -3.09 5.78 -9.27
CA ILE A 15 -3.16 5.00 -8.04
C ILE A 15 -4.62 4.63 -7.79
N HIS A 16 -4.95 3.34 -7.90
CA HIS A 16 -6.32 2.88 -7.75
C HIS A 16 -6.83 2.99 -6.31
N GLY A 17 -8.14 3.14 -6.14
CA GLY A 17 -8.83 3.10 -4.86
C GLY A 17 -9.13 1.68 -4.37
N GLY A 18 -10.13 1.56 -3.51
CA GLY A 18 -10.56 0.30 -2.94
C GLY A 18 -10.14 0.11 -1.48
N GLY A 19 -10.09 1.21 -0.70
CA GLY A 19 -9.84 1.18 0.74
C GLY A 19 -8.48 0.60 1.13
N ASN A 20 -7.50 0.56 0.23
CA ASN A 20 -6.22 -0.15 0.39
C ASN A 20 -6.37 -1.66 0.67
N THR A 21 -7.54 -2.24 0.46
CA THR A 21 -7.84 -3.65 0.75
C THR A 21 -8.16 -4.46 -0.49
N TRP A 22 -8.62 -3.82 -1.55
CA TRP A 22 -8.95 -4.42 -2.84
C TRP A 22 -8.68 -3.44 -3.99
N GLY A 23 -8.84 -3.90 -5.22
CA GLY A 23 -8.59 -3.10 -6.41
C GLY A 23 -7.37 -3.60 -7.19
N TYR A 24 -7.24 -3.12 -8.41
CA TYR A 24 -6.12 -3.44 -9.31
C TYR A 24 -6.03 -2.43 -10.45
N SER A 25 -4.88 -2.39 -11.08
CA SER A 25 -4.51 -1.35 -12.06
C SER A 25 -5.23 -1.47 -13.43
N ALA A 26 -5.71 -2.65 -13.80
CA ALA A 26 -6.23 -2.97 -15.14
C ALA A 26 -7.75 -3.17 -15.16
N SER A 27 -8.51 -2.47 -14.31
CA SER A 27 -9.99 -2.51 -14.35
C SER A 27 -10.53 -1.72 -15.55
N ASP A 28 -11.72 -2.07 -16.01
CA ASP A 28 -12.40 -1.32 -17.09
C ASP A 28 -12.61 0.16 -16.72
N MET A 29 -12.72 0.47 -15.43
CA MET A 29 -12.80 1.85 -14.92
C MET A 29 -11.46 2.60 -15.00
N THR A 30 -10.35 1.89 -15.08
CA THR A 30 -8.99 2.45 -15.02
C THR A 30 -8.22 2.32 -16.33
N THR A 31 -8.86 1.81 -17.39
CA THR A 31 -8.29 1.74 -18.73
C THR A 31 -8.99 2.75 -19.64
N PRO A 32 -8.66 4.05 -19.57
CA PRO A 32 -9.40 5.11 -20.25
C PRO A 32 -8.99 5.18 -21.73
N LYS A 33 -9.38 4.19 -22.51
CA LYS A 33 -9.07 4.14 -23.97
C LYS A 33 -9.50 5.40 -24.71
N GLU A 34 -10.70 5.91 -24.39
CA GLU A 34 -11.21 7.12 -25.03
C GLU A 34 -10.41 8.37 -24.65
N PHE A 35 -9.93 8.43 -23.41
CA PHE A 35 -9.08 9.53 -22.95
C PHE A 35 -7.72 9.49 -23.65
N LEU A 36 -7.07 8.32 -23.67
CA LEU A 36 -5.77 8.14 -24.32
C LEU A 36 -5.84 8.35 -25.85
N ASN A 37 -7.00 8.08 -26.47
CA ASN A 37 -7.20 8.35 -27.91
C ASN A 37 -7.36 9.85 -28.23
N LYS A 38 -7.64 10.68 -27.22
CA LYS A 38 -7.90 12.13 -27.40
C LYS A 38 -6.78 13.01 -26.87
N HIS A 39 -5.89 12.46 -26.07
CA HIS A 39 -4.85 13.23 -25.39
C HIS A 39 -3.49 12.55 -25.52
N ASP A 40 -2.49 13.32 -25.88
CA ASP A 40 -1.09 12.88 -25.99
C ASP A 40 -0.46 12.81 -24.59
N VAL A 41 -0.72 11.72 -23.88
CA VAL A 41 -0.18 11.43 -22.54
C VAL A 41 0.19 9.96 -22.42
N ILE A 42 1.12 9.65 -21.53
CA ILE A 42 1.41 8.29 -21.11
C ILE A 42 0.71 8.03 -19.78
N LEU A 43 -0.13 7.01 -19.74
CA LEU A 43 -0.75 6.54 -18.51
C LEU A 43 0.04 5.37 -17.95
N VAL A 44 0.53 5.52 -16.73
CA VAL A 44 1.13 4.46 -15.93
C VAL A 44 0.14 4.07 -14.84
N THR A 45 -0.13 2.77 -14.70
CA THR A 45 -0.98 2.21 -13.65
C THR A 45 -0.18 1.23 -12.81
N VAL A 46 -0.43 1.16 -11.52
CA VAL A 46 0.37 0.38 -10.58
C VAL A 46 -0.50 -0.53 -9.72
N ASN A 47 0.01 -1.74 -9.43
CA ASN A 47 -0.49 -2.60 -8.37
C ASN A 47 0.46 -2.49 -7.18
N TYR A 48 -0.02 -1.95 -6.09
CA TYR A 48 0.71 -1.85 -4.81
C TYR A 48 0.16 -2.88 -3.83
N ARG A 49 0.95 -3.30 -2.85
CA ARG A 49 0.50 -4.26 -1.82
C ARG A 49 -0.69 -3.71 -1.07
N LEU A 50 -1.69 -4.57 -0.84
CA LEU A 50 -2.97 -4.25 -0.24
C LEU A 50 -3.12 -4.94 1.12
N GLY A 51 -3.98 -4.36 1.95
CA GLY A 51 -4.35 -4.92 3.23
C GLY A 51 -3.13 -5.19 4.13
N PRO A 52 -3.12 -6.33 4.83
CA PRO A 52 -2.03 -6.68 5.75
C PRO A 52 -0.68 -6.85 5.05
N PHE A 53 -0.65 -7.09 3.74
CA PHE A 53 0.60 -7.18 3.01
C PHE A 53 1.26 -5.81 2.77
N GLY A 54 0.46 -4.74 2.79
CA GLY A 54 0.93 -3.37 2.64
C GLY A 54 1.11 -2.62 3.96
N TRP A 55 0.31 -2.95 4.99
CA TRP A 55 0.21 -2.14 6.21
C TRP A 55 -0.04 -2.99 7.47
N LEU A 56 0.74 -4.04 7.70
CA LEU A 56 0.72 -4.78 8.96
C LEU A 56 1.76 -4.20 9.92
N ALA A 57 1.30 -3.44 10.90
CA ALA A 57 2.14 -2.86 11.93
C ALA A 57 2.15 -3.75 13.19
N LEU A 58 3.32 -4.06 13.72
CA LEU A 58 3.49 -4.79 14.97
C LEU A 58 4.55 -4.09 15.83
N ASN A 59 4.28 -3.96 17.12
CA ASN A 59 5.21 -3.33 18.06
C ASN A 59 6.60 -3.97 17.98
N ASP A 60 7.62 -3.13 17.86
CA ASP A 60 9.04 -3.51 17.90
C ASP A 60 9.46 -4.62 16.93
N PHE A 61 8.58 -5.11 16.05
CA PHE A 61 8.85 -6.26 15.18
C PHE A 61 10.01 -5.99 14.22
N ASN A 62 10.09 -4.78 13.67
CA ASN A 62 11.16 -4.38 12.74
C ASN A 62 12.16 -3.39 13.35
N LYS A 63 12.19 -3.22 14.67
CA LYS A 63 13.05 -2.21 15.32
C LYS A 63 14.54 -2.42 15.07
N ASP A 64 14.95 -3.66 14.89
CA ASP A 64 16.35 -4.04 14.66
C ASP A 64 16.68 -4.17 13.16
N SER A 65 15.74 -3.81 12.26
CA SER A 65 16.05 -3.79 10.82
C SER A 65 17.13 -2.77 10.51
N SER A 66 18.09 -3.18 9.70
CA SER A 66 19.13 -2.29 9.17
C SER A 66 18.58 -1.24 8.20
N ASN A 67 17.38 -1.46 7.68
CA ASN A 67 16.66 -0.53 6.83
C ASN A 67 15.59 0.20 7.65
N SER A 68 15.78 1.49 7.89
CA SER A 68 14.83 2.31 8.67
C SER A 68 13.42 2.39 8.03
N LEU A 69 13.30 2.16 6.73
CA LEU A 69 12.01 2.15 6.04
C LEU A 69 11.14 0.95 6.45
N ASP A 70 11.73 -0.17 6.87
CA ASP A 70 10.99 -1.32 7.36
C ASP A 70 10.25 -1.01 8.67
N GLN A 71 10.75 -0.03 9.42
CA GLN A 71 10.14 0.41 10.70
C GLN A 71 8.89 1.29 10.49
N THR A 72 8.63 1.72 9.26
CA THR A 72 7.46 2.57 8.96
C THR A 72 6.17 1.78 8.83
N TYR A 73 6.24 0.48 8.56
CA TYR A 73 5.11 -0.41 8.27
C TYR A 73 4.22 0.04 7.11
N ASN A 74 4.67 0.99 6.30
CA ASN A 74 3.94 1.57 5.16
C ASN A 74 4.40 0.95 3.84
N PHE A 75 4.47 -0.37 3.77
CA PHE A 75 5.02 -1.09 2.61
C PHE A 75 4.24 -0.86 1.32
N GLY A 76 2.91 -0.68 1.39
CA GLY A 76 2.10 -0.31 0.21
C GLY A 76 2.44 1.09 -0.30
N THR A 77 2.71 2.05 0.58
CA THR A 77 3.19 3.38 0.20
C THR A 77 4.60 3.30 -0.39
N LEU A 78 5.48 2.48 0.18
CA LEU A 78 6.83 2.27 -0.34
C LEU A 78 6.82 1.59 -1.72
N ASP A 79 5.84 0.73 -2.01
CA ASP A 79 5.64 0.17 -3.36
C ASP A 79 5.34 1.27 -4.38
N LEU A 80 4.53 2.26 -4.00
CA LEU A 80 4.23 3.42 -4.85
C LEU A 80 5.46 4.31 -5.08
N VAL A 81 6.25 4.53 -4.03
CA VAL A 81 7.54 5.23 -4.16
C VAL A 81 8.45 4.48 -5.13
N LYS A 82 8.55 3.16 -4.98
CA LYS A 82 9.38 2.33 -5.85
C LYS A 82 8.91 2.34 -7.30
N ALA A 83 7.60 2.35 -7.53
CA ALA A 83 7.03 2.48 -8.86
C ALA A 83 7.33 3.87 -9.49
N LEU A 84 7.29 4.94 -8.69
CA LEU A 84 7.66 6.28 -9.14
C LEU A 84 9.15 6.40 -9.44
N GLU A 85 10.03 5.77 -8.65
CA GLU A 85 11.45 5.66 -8.97
C GLU A 85 11.66 4.97 -10.32
N TRP A 86 10.92 3.90 -10.58
CA TRP A 86 10.98 3.20 -11.86
C TRP A 86 10.53 4.10 -13.01
N VAL A 87 9.43 4.86 -12.84
CA VAL A 87 8.97 5.84 -13.84
C VAL A 87 10.05 6.87 -14.10
N ASN A 88 10.64 7.45 -13.06
CA ASN A 88 11.69 8.46 -13.20
C ASN A 88 12.90 7.94 -13.99
N GLN A 89 13.27 6.68 -13.81
CA GLN A 89 14.44 6.06 -14.44
C GLN A 89 14.20 5.54 -15.86
N ASN A 90 12.97 5.16 -16.21
CA ASN A 90 12.71 4.37 -17.41
C ASN A 90 11.68 4.97 -18.37
N ILE A 91 10.84 5.93 -17.93
CA ILE A 91 9.68 6.33 -18.74
C ILE A 91 10.08 7.03 -20.05
N GLU A 92 11.28 7.55 -20.14
CA GLU A 92 11.80 8.14 -21.37
C GLU A 92 11.96 7.11 -22.48
N ASP A 93 12.29 5.86 -22.16
CA ASP A 93 12.36 4.76 -23.13
C ASP A 93 10.98 4.41 -23.72
N PHE A 94 9.92 4.88 -23.08
CA PHE A 94 8.53 4.75 -23.54
C PHE A 94 7.97 6.04 -24.17
N GLY A 95 8.82 7.05 -24.37
CA GLY A 95 8.42 8.36 -24.93
C GLY A 95 7.82 9.32 -23.91
N GLY A 96 7.95 9.05 -22.60
CA GLY A 96 7.45 9.91 -21.54
C GLY A 96 8.47 10.95 -21.07
N ASP A 97 7.97 12.05 -20.55
CA ASP A 97 8.75 13.10 -19.92
C ASP A 97 8.82 12.85 -18.41
N ASN A 98 9.98 12.39 -17.92
CA ASN A 98 10.20 12.16 -16.50
C ASN A 98 10.24 13.45 -15.67
N SER A 99 10.32 14.63 -16.30
CA SER A 99 10.20 15.95 -15.67
C SER A 99 8.76 16.48 -15.63
N ASN A 100 7.80 15.73 -16.16
CA ASN A 100 6.39 16.12 -16.23
C ASN A 100 5.44 14.99 -15.79
N VAL A 101 5.64 14.52 -14.57
CA VAL A 101 4.87 13.42 -13.96
C VAL A 101 3.77 13.98 -13.07
N THR A 102 2.53 13.59 -13.32
CA THR A 102 1.36 13.88 -12.48
C THR A 102 0.88 12.60 -11.80
N ILE A 103 0.91 12.55 -10.48
CA ILE A 103 0.29 11.46 -9.71
C ILE A 103 -1.19 11.77 -9.49
N PHE A 104 -2.05 10.77 -9.63
CA PHE A 104 -3.48 10.95 -9.36
C PHE A 104 -4.13 9.66 -8.89
N GLY A 105 -5.21 9.80 -8.12
CA GLY A 105 -5.93 8.66 -7.58
C GLY A 105 -7.28 9.04 -7.03
N GLU A 106 -8.12 8.02 -6.83
CA GLU A 106 -9.48 8.17 -6.28
C GLU A 106 -9.60 7.42 -4.96
N SER A 107 -10.40 7.96 -4.00
CA SER A 107 -10.66 7.30 -2.70
C SER A 107 -9.38 6.98 -1.95
N ALA A 108 -9.10 5.70 -1.63
CA ALA A 108 -7.83 5.28 -1.02
C ALA A 108 -6.61 5.63 -1.88
N GLY A 109 -6.74 5.57 -3.23
CA GLY A 109 -5.68 6.03 -4.13
C GLY A 109 -5.39 7.53 -3.97
N ALA A 110 -6.42 8.34 -3.74
CA ALA A 110 -6.28 9.76 -3.45
C ALA A 110 -5.61 10.03 -2.08
N ARG A 111 -5.88 9.19 -1.07
CA ARG A 111 -5.16 9.20 0.22
C ARG A 111 -3.67 8.89 0.01
N ASN A 112 -3.39 7.87 -0.80
CA ASN A 112 -2.01 7.50 -1.16
C ASN A 112 -1.29 8.63 -1.92
N VAL A 113 -1.99 9.37 -2.80
CA VAL A 113 -1.46 10.60 -3.42
C VAL A 113 -1.03 11.60 -2.34
N MET A 114 -1.91 11.86 -1.36
CA MET A 114 -1.60 12.79 -0.26
C MET A 114 -0.44 12.28 0.61
N SER A 115 -0.37 10.97 0.87
CA SER A 115 0.76 10.36 1.61
C SER A 115 2.08 10.56 0.85
N LEU A 116 2.08 10.39 -0.47
CA LEU A 116 3.26 10.65 -1.31
C LEU A 116 3.67 12.12 -1.29
N MET A 117 2.74 13.06 -1.20
CA MET A 117 3.07 14.50 -1.13
C MET A 117 3.85 14.88 0.13
N VAL A 118 3.73 14.11 1.21
CA VAL A 118 4.43 14.37 2.48
C VAL A 118 5.57 13.39 2.76
N ALA A 119 5.67 12.29 2.02
CA ALA A 119 6.72 11.29 2.20
C ALA A 119 8.06 11.81 1.66
N PRO A 120 9.13 11.88 2.48
CA PRO A 120 10.44 12.34 2.00
C PRO A 120 11.01 11.52 0.84
N GLN A 121 10.66 10.22 0.79
CA GLN A 121 11.15 9.27 -0.23
C GLN A 121 10.60 9.53 -1.62
N SER A 122 9.47 10.24 -1.74
CA SER A 122 8.85 10.58 -3.03
C SER A 122 9.28 11.95 -3.56
N LYS A 123 10.19 12.62 -2.84
CA LYS A 123 10.70 13.92 -3.25
C LYS A 123 11.31 13.85 -4.66
N ASP A 124 10.95 14.81 -5.49
CA ASP A 124 11.43 14.97 -6.87
C ASP A 124 11.03 13.82 -7.84
N LEU A 125 10.13 12.90 -7.42
CA LEU A 125 9.63 11.82 -8.28
C LEU A 125 8.36 12.18 -9.06
N PHE A 126 7.69 13.27 -8.70
CA PHE A 126 6.52 13.81 -9.41
C PHE A 126 6.43 15.33 -9.29
N HIS A 127 5.63 15.94 -10.15
CA HIS A 127 5.58 17.40 -10.33
C HIS A 127 4.21 17.99 -10.03
N ARG A 128 3.16 17.17 -10.16
CA ARG A 128 1.75 17.55 -9.89
C ARG A 128 1.02 16.41 -9.24
N ALA A 129 -0.03 16.75 -8.49
CA ALA A 129 -0.86 15.79 -7.80
C ALA A 129 -2.35 16.14 -7.95
N ILE A 130 -3.19 15.12 -8.17
CA ILE A 130 -4.65 15.23 -8.21
C ILE A 130 -5.22 14.19 -7.25
N SER A 131 -5.88 14.66 -6.18
CA SER A 131 -6.53 13.82 -5.18
C SER A 131 -8.04 13.90 -5.35
N GLN A 132 -8.65 12.79 -5.78
CA GLN A 132 -10.10 12.70 -6.04
C GLN A 132 -10.77 11.98 -4.87
N SER A 133 -11.59 12.71 -4.10
CA SER A 133 -12.29 12.18 -2.92
C SER A 133 -11.33 11.60 -1.86
N GLY A 134 -10.15 12.21 -1.73
CA GLY A 134 -9.18 11.86 -0.71
C GLY A 134 -9.37 12.68 0.57
N TYR A 135 -8.82 12.17 1.67
CA TYR A 135 -8.73 12.88 2.94
C TYR A 135 -7.44 12.51 3.68
N LEU A 136 -6.95 13.42 4.51
CA LEU A 136 -5.75 13.21 5.33
C LEU A 136 -6.19 12.82 6.73
N ASN A 137 -6.31 11.54 6.99
CA ASN A 137 -6.22 10.95 8.32
C ASN A 137 -5.44 9.66 8.23
N GLY A 138 -4.60 9.46 9.21
CA GLY A 138 -3.91 8.21 9.44
C GLY A 138 -4.11 7.83 10.90
N ASP A 139 -3.98 6.55 11.19
CA ASP A 139 -3.86 6.07 12.56
C ASP A 139 -2.41 6.25 13.01
N THR A 140 -2.19 6.53 14.27
CA THR A 140 -0.88 6.37 14.89
C THR A 140 -0.51 4.88 14.88
N LEU A 141 0.78 4.58 15.01
CA LEU A 141 1.24 3.19 15.10
C LEU A 141 0.51 2.42 16.22
N GLU A 142 0.31 3.05 17.36
CA GLU A 142 -0.39 2.47 18.50
C GLU A 142 -1.87 2.19 18.17
N GLU A 143 -2.56 3.11 17.51
CA GLU A 143 -3.94 2.91 17.05
C GLU A 143 -4.04 1.79 16.02
N ALA A 144 -3.16 1.76 15.03
CA ALA A 144 -3.15 0.72 14.01
C ALA A 144 -2.93 -0.70 14.58
N ILE A 145 -2.10 -0.81 15.62
CA ILE A 145 -1.84 -2.09 16.31
C ILE A 145 -3.04 -2.51 17.15
N ASN A 146 -3.61 -1.60 17.92
CA ASN A 146 -4.61 -1.89 18.96
C ASN A 146 -6.06 -1.68 18.48
N LYS A 147 -6.29 -1.31 17.25
CA LYS A 147 -7.64 -1.03 16.72
C LYS A 147 -8.57 -2.24 16.90
N PRO A 148 -9.70 -2.10 17.62
CA PRO A 148 -10.62 -3.19 17.82
C PRO A 148 -11.12 -3.78 16.48
N ARG A 149 -11.10 -5.09 16.36
CA ARG A 149 -11.55 -5.89 15.20
C ARG A 149 -10.71 -5.77 13.91
N ALA A 150 -9.78 -4.83 13.81
CA ALA A 150 -8.99 -4.62 12.59
C ALA A 150 -7.49 -4.49 12.85
N GLY A 151 -7.08 -4.22 14.09
CA GLY A 151 -5.69 -4.04 14.46
C GLY A 151 -4.84 -5.29 14.30
N SER A 152 -3.57 -5.09 14.10
CA SER A 152 -2.61 -6.18 13.87
C SER A 152 -2.52 -7.13 15.06
N LEU A 153 -2.70 -6.63 16.28
CA LEU A 153 -2.69 -7.45 17.49
C LEU A 153 -3.89 -8.42 17.52
N GLU A 154 -5.07 -7.95 17.14
CA GLU A 154 -6.27 -8.80 17.01
C GLU A 154 -6.08 -9.90 15.96
N PHE A 155 -5.46 -9.56 14.83
CA PHE A 155 -5.11 -10.54 13.81
C PHE A 155 -4.19 -11.62 14.36
N VAL A 156 -3.11 -11.23 15.04
CA VAL A 156 -2.15 -12.18 15.63
C VAL A 156 -2.82 -13.09 16.65
N LYS A 157 -3.57 -12.52 17.59
CA LYS A 157 -4.32 -13.27 18.62
C LYS A 157 -5.27 -14.29 17.99
N ASN A 158 -6.07 -13.86 17.02
CA ASN A 158 -6.99 -14.77 16.31
C ASN A 158 -6.27 -15.94 15.63
N LYS A 159 -5.13 -15.68 14.97
CA LYS A 159 -4.39 -16.76 14.32
C LYS A 159 -3.72 -17.71 15.31
N LEU A 160 -3.28 -17.21 16.46
CA LEU A 160 -2.74 -18.03 17.54
C LEU A 160 -3.84 -18.91 18.16
N GLU A 161 -5.04 -18.39 18.41
CA GLU A 161 -6.18 -19.16 18.92
C GLU A 161 -6.60 -20.29 17.96
N ILE A 162 -6.62 -20.00 16.64
CA ILE A 162 -6.93 -21.04 15.64
C ILE A 162 -5.86 -22.13 15.62
N LYS A 163 -4.59 -21.75 15.72
CA LYS A 163 -3.47 -22.69 15.67
C LYS A 163 -3.30 -23.48 16.96
N PHE A 164 -3.58 -22.84 18.09
CA PHE A 164 -3.41 -23.37 19.44
C PHE A 164 -4.71 -23.16 20.25
N PRO A 165 -5.76 -24.02 20.06
CA PRO A 165 -7.08 -23.78 20.63
C PRO A 165 -7.14 -23.71 22.17
N ASN A 166 -6.13 -24.19 22.85
CA ASN A 166 -6.05 -24.18 24.32
C ASN A 166 -5.00 -23.21 24.86
N ILE A 167 -4.48 -22.30 24.04
CA ILE A 167 -3.50 -21.31 24.48
C ILE A 167 -4.12 -20.37 25.51
N SER A 168 -3.49 -20.24 26.65
CA SER A 168 -3.92 -19.26 27.65
C SER A 168 -3.53 -17.85 27.26
N GLU A 169 -4.20 -16.86 27.84
CA GLU A 169 -3.87 -15.44 27.60
C GLU A 169 -2.40 -15.10 27.97
N SER A 170 -1.89 -15.70 29.04
CA SER A 170 -0.49 -15.53 29.46
C SER A 170 0.49 -16.06 28.41
N GLU A 171 0.26 -17.30 27.95
CA GLU A 171 1.09 -17.92 26.91
C GLU A 171 1.03 -17.17 25.59
N MET A 172 -0.14 -16.65 25.23
CA MET A 172 -0.33 -15.83 24.04
C MET A 172 0.48 -14.52 24.12
N ASN A 173 0.43 -13.84 25.26
CA ASN A 173 1.18 -12.62 25.49
C ASN A 173 2.70 -12.88 25.46
N GLU A 174 3.17 -13.96 26.08
CA GLU A 174 4.57 -14.39 26.00
C GLU A 174 5.00 -14.70 24.57
N PHE A 175 4.14 -15.35 23.80
CA PHE A 175 4.38 -15.67 22.39
C PHE A 175 4.55 -14.40 21.53
N ILE A 176 3.66 -13.42 21.74
CA ILE A 176 3.66 -12.13 21.00
C ILE A 176 4.90 -11.29 21.33
N LEU A 177 5.42 -11.38 22.55
CA LEU A 177 6.63 -10.68 22.97
C LEU A 177 7.91 -11.32 22.44
N ASP A 178 7.89 -12.58 22.03
CA ASP A 178 9.03 -13.25 21.41
C ASP A 178 9.03 -13.00 19.89
N ASN A 179 9.73 -11.95 19.47
CA ASN A 179 9.77 -11.55 18.05
C ASN A 179 10.18 -12.68 17.10
N LYS A 180 11.08 -13.59 17.53
CA LYS A 180 11.52 -14.71 16.67
C LYS A 180 10.44 -15.77 16.49
N LYS A 181 9.75 -16.11 17.58
CA LYS A 181 8.60 -17.04 17.52
C LYS A 181 7.48 -16.43 16.69
N LEU A 182 7.15 -15.16 16.94
CA LEU A 182 6.12 -14.45 16.22
C LEU A 182 6.42 -14.37 14.71
N GLU A 183 7.66 -14.02 14.34
CA GLU A 183 8.06 -13.98 12.94
C GLU A 183 7.94 -15.36 12.28
N SER A 184 8.47 -16.40 12.92
CA SER A 184 8.38 -17.77 12.40
C SER A 184 6.92 -18.21 12.20
N PHE A 185 6.06 -17.87 13.16
CA PHE A 185 4.63 -18.15 13.09
C PHE A 185 3.96 -17.41 11.93
N LEU A 186 4.14 -16.10 11.84
CA LEU A 186 3.52 -15.28 10.79
C LEU A 186 3.99 -15.71 9.39
N ARG A 187 5.26 -16.03 9.22
CA ARG A 187 5.79 -16.57 7.95
C ARG A 187 5.29 -17.97 7.61
N SER A 188 4.76 -18.72 8.59
CA SER A 188 4.15 -20.03 8.35
C SER A 188 2.70 -19.94 7.85
N LEU A 189 2.06 -18.78 7.94
CA LEU A 189 0.69 -18.57 7.47
C LEU A 189 0.67 -18.43 5.94
N SER A 190 -0.27 -19.09 5.31
CA SER A 190 -0.57 -18.87 3.89
C SER A 190 -1.23 -17.49 3.67
N ALA A 191 -1.17 -17.00 2.43
CA ALA A 191 -1.86 -15.76 2.07
C ALA A 191 -3.37 -15.84 2.34
N ASP A 192 -4.00 -17.00 2.09
CA ASP A 192 -5.42 -17.20 2.35
C ASP A 192 -5.76 -17.16 3.85
N GLU A 193 -4.91 -17.74 4.70
CA GLU A 193 -5.07 -17.64 6.16
C GLU A 193 -4.98 -16.18 6.63
N ILE A 194 -4.05 -15.41 6.10
CA ILE A 194 -3.90 -14.00 6.43
C ILE A 194 -5.14 -13.20 5.98
N ILE A 195 -5.52 -13.32 4.71
CA ILE A 195 -6.63 -12.57 4.12
C ILE A 195 -7.97 -12.95 4.78
N SER A 196 -8.15 -14.22 5.17
CA SER A 196 -9.42 -14.70 5.78
C SER A 196 -9.82 -13.92 7.02
N PHE A 197 -8.86 -13.46 7.82
CA PHE A 197 -9.15 -12.64 9.00
C PHE A 197 -9.82 -11.31 8.64
N TYR A 198 -9.39 -10.70 7.56
CA TYR A 198 -9.90 -9.40 7.11
C TYR A 198 -11.18 -9.54 6.28
N ARG A 199 -11.33 -10.59 5.45
CA ARG A 199 -12.54 -10.85 4.62
C ARG A 199 -13.80 -11.11 5.42
N VAL A 200 -13.72 -11.83 6.52
CA VAL A 200 -14.90 -12.16 7.37
C VAL A 200 -15.52 -10.90 7.99
N ARG A 201 -14.82 -9.78 7.95
CA ARG A 201 -15.23 -8.51 8.55
C ARG A 201 -15.68 -7.45 7.54
N GLU A 202 -15.72 -7.77 6.25
CA GLU A 202 -16.20 -6.86 5.18
C GLU A 202 -17.66 -6.40 5.33
N GLY A 203 -18.49 -7.08 6.14
CA GLY A 203 -19.84 -6.63 6.49
C GLY A 203 -19.91 -5.40 7.40
N VAL A 204 -18.78 -4.90 7.88
CA VAL A 204 -18.68 -3.73 8.75
C VAL A 204 -17.51 -2.87 8.23
N GLY A 205 -17.66 -2.30 7.03
CA GLY A 205 -16.78 -1.24 6.49
C GLY A 205 -15.29 -1.36 6.91
N GLY A 206 -14.67 -2.51 6.65
CA GLY A 206 -13.31 -2.79 7.10
C GLY A 206 -12.27 -2.04 6.25
N LEU A 207 -12.16 -0.75 6.50
CA LEU A 207 -11.01 0.02 6.06
C LEU A 207 -9.84 -0.38 6.97
N ILE A 208 -8.80 -0.97 6.41
CA ILE A 208 -7.50 -0.91 7.06
C ILE A 208 -7.11 0.57 6.95
N ASP A 209 -7.26 1.29 8.04
CA ASP A 209 -6.73 2.64 8.10
C ASP A 209 -5.21 2.52 8.12
N VAL A 210 -4.59 3.20 7.20
CA VAL A 210 -3.15 3.21 6.99
C VAL A 210 -2.53 4.02 8.12
N PRO A 211 -1.50 3.53 8.81
CA PRO A 211 -0.74 4.34 9.74
C PRO A 211 -0.02 5.50 9.05
#